data_d97fb55774a60c6afdc467659d66d04a
#
_entry.id   d97fb55774a60c6afdc467659d66d04a
#
_cell.length_a   1.000
_cell.length_b   1.000
_cell.length_c   1.000
_cell.angle_alpha   90.00
_cell.angle_beta   90.00
_cell.angle_gamma   90.00
#
_symmetry.space_group_name_H-M   'P 1'
#
loop_
_entity.id
_entity.type
_entity.pdbx_description
1 polymer ?
#
loop_
_entity_poly.entity_id
_entity_poly.type
_entity_poly.pdbx_seq_one_letter_code
_entity_poly.pdbx_strand_id
1 'polypeptide(L)'
;MKKFKFSLQKLLDIREAKEREIKHELMKVLGIQNRERMRQEDLRSKIIKYETEYSEKLRKGKFSPEEAMFLMRYADISRSAIAEAQRRIDEMQPIVDEVRGRLVIASREKKIVEKLKERKLEEYMYEFNRNIAKENDDMNQKLYQRKLM
;
A
#
# COMPACT_ATOMS: atom_id res chain seq x y z
N MET A 1 11.54 -37.36 -12.98
CA MET A 1 10.27 -36.66 -12.64
C MET A 1 10.21 -35.32 -13.38
N LYS A 2 9.04 -34.97 -13.90
CA LYS A 2 8.86 -33.72 -14.63
C LYS A 2 8.97 -32.50 -13.69
N LYS A 3 9.39 -31.36 -14.22
CA LYS A 3 9.42 -30.11 -13.45
C LYS A 3 7.99 -29.73 -13.00
N PHE A 4 7.91 -29.10 -11.84
CA PHE A 4 6.64 -28.57 -11.33
C PHE A 4 6.08 -27.52 -12.28
N LYS A 5 4.82 -27.66 -12.66
CA LYS A 5 4.06 -26.67 -13.40
C LYS A 5 2.72 -26.47 -12.72
N PHE A 6 2.39 -25.24 -12.44
CA PHE A 6 1.10 -24.88 -11.87
C PHE A 6 0.10 -24.58 -13.00
N SER A 7 -0.95 -25.39 -13.09
CA SER A 7 -1.95 -25.27 -14.17
C SER A 7 -2.72 -23.94 -14.16
N LEU A 8 -2.85 -23.33 -12.99
CA LEU A 8 -3.54 -22.04 -12.81
C LEU A 8 -2.60 -20.85 -12.70
N GLN A 9 -1.36 -20.99 -13.20
CA GLN A 9 -0.38 -19.90 -13.15
C GLN A 9 -0.86 -18.64 -13.86
N LYS A 10 -1.54 -18.79 -15.00
CA LYS A 10 -2.13 -17.64 -15.73
C LYS A 10 -3.18 -16.92 -14.90
N LEU A 11 -4.01 -17.67 -14.18
CA LEU A 11 -5.02 -17.08 -13.28
C LEU A 11 -4.35 -16.33 -12.14
N LEU A 12 -3.29 -16.88 -11.54
CA LEU A 12 -2.52 -16.21 -10.51
C LEU A 12 -1.91 -14.91 -11.03
N ASP A 13 -1.30 -14.93 -12.21
CA ASP A 13 -0.71 -13.75 -12.85
C ASP A 13 -1.74 -12.64 -13.08
N ILE A 14 -2.94 -13.01 -13.55
CA ILE A 14 -4.07 -12.09 -13.76
C ILE A 14 -4.50 -11.47 -12.43
N ARG A 15 -4.64 -12.28 -11.39
CA ARG A 15 -5.05 -11.79 -10.06
C ARG A 15 -4.00 -10.91 -9.39
N GLU A 16 -2.72 -11.22 -9.57
CA GLU A 16 -1.61 -10.37 -9.13
C GLU A 16 -1.60 -9.03 -9.87
N ALA A 17 -1.81 -9.04 -11.18
CA ALA A 17 -1.89 -7.82 -11.99
C ALA A 17 -3.07 -6.95 -11.57
N LYS A 18 -4.22 -7.54 -11.31
CA LYS A 18 -5.42 -6.82 -10.83
C LYS A 18 -5.18 -6.18 -9.46
N GLU A 19 -4.57 -6.89 -8.54
CA GLU A 19 -4.20 -6.34 -7.22
C GLU A 19 -3.27 -5.13 -7.36
N ARG A 20 -2.24 -5.24 -8.21
CA ARG A 20 -1.31 -4.12 -8.47
C ARG A 20 -2.02 -2.91 -9.06
N GLU A 21 -2.92 -3.12 -10.00
CA GLU A 21 -3.70 -2.04 -10.62
C GLU A 21 -4.53 -1.29 -9.59
N ILE A 22 -5.23 -2.02 -8.71
CA ILE A 22 -6.03 -1.41 -7.64
C ILE A 22 -5.15 -0.70 -6.61
N LYS A 23 -3.98 -1.26 -6.28
CA LYS A 23 -2.99 -0.59 -5.42
C LYS A 23 -2.55 0.75 -6.01
N HIS A 24 -2.27 0.80 -7.30
CA HIS A 24 -1.92 2.05 -7.99
C HIS A 24 -3.06 3.06 -7.95
N GLU A 25 -4.28 2.62 -8.17
CA GLU A 25 -5.47 3.46 -8.07
C GLU A 25 -5.61 4.04 -6.66
N LEU A 26 -5.45 3.21 -5.63
CA LEU A 26 -5.48 3.66 -4.23
C LEU A 26 -4.39 4.69 -3.94
N MET A 27 -3.16 4.46 -4.41
CA MET A 27 -2.06 5.40 -4.23
C MET A 27 -2.33 6.75 -4.89
N LYS A 28 -2.95 6.76 -6.07
CA LYS A 28 -3.35 8.01 -6.74
C LYS A 28 -4.37 8.79 -5.93
N VAL A 29 -5.42 8.13 -5.47
CA VAL A 29 -6.48 8.77 -4.69
C VAL A 29 -5.94 9.29 -3.36
N LEU A 30 -5.16 8.48 -2.64
CA LEU A 30 -4.50 8.89 -1.39
C LEU A 30 -3.51 10.03 -1.62
N GLY A 31 -2.79 10.03 -2.76
CA GLY A 31 -1.87 11.11 -3.12
C GLY A 31 -2.57 12.44 -3.29
N ILE A 32 -3.74 12.46 -3.93
CA ILE A 32 -4.56 13.67 -4.09
C ILE A 32 -5.07 14.16 -2.73
N GLN A 33 -5.57 13.24 -1.90
CA GLN A 33 -6.05 13.57 -0.55
C GLN A 33 -4.91 14.10 0.35
N ASN A 34 -3.72 13.51 0.26
CA ASN A 34 -2.56 13.98 1.01
C ASN A 34 -2.09 15.37 0.57
N ARG A 35 -2.16 15.69 -0.71
CA ARG A 35 -1.84 17.04 -1.19
C ARG A 35 -2.76 18.09 -0.56
N GLU A 36 -4.03 17.80 -0.44
CA GLU A 36 -4.98 18.69 0.23
C GLU A 36 -4.65 18.85 1.74
N ARG A 37 -4.26 17.77 2.41
CA ARG A 37 -3.82 17.82 3.81
C ARG A 37 -2.54 18.63 3.99
N MET A 38 -1.58 18.45 3.11
CA MET A 38 -0.33 19.22 3.13
C MET A 38 -0.58 20.70 2.90
N ARG A 39 -1.52 21.03 2.01
CA ARG A 39 -1.95 22.42 1.78
C ARG A 39 -2.56 23.04 3.04
N GLN A 40 -3.42 22.30 3.74
CA GLN A 40 -3.99 22.74 5.01
C GLN A 40 -2.88 23.02 6.06
N GLU A 41 -1.94 22.11 6.19
CA GLU A 41 -0.85 22.22 7.14
C GLU A 41 0.08 23.39 6.82
N ASP A 42 0.40 23.59 5.54
CA ASP A 42 1.18 24.75 5.09
C ASP A 42 0.48 26.08 5.43
N LEU A 43 -0.82 26.17 5.17
CA LEU A 43 -1.61 27.36 5.50
C LEU A 43 -1.66 27.63 7.01
N ARG A 44 -1.85 26.58 7.82
CA ARG A 44 -1.82 26.70 9.29
C ARG A 44 -0.47 27.17 9.79
N SER A 45 0.61 26.61 9.28
CA SER A 45 1.98 26.98 9.64
C SER A 45 2.28 28.44 9.30
N LYS A 46 1.82 28.92 8.14
CA LYS A 46 1.99 30.32 7.74
C LYS A 46 1.22 31.28 8.63
N ILE A 47 0.01 30.94 9.02
CA ILE A 47 -0.78 31.74 9.96
C ILE A 47 -0.02 31.88 11.29
N ILE A 48 0.46 30.78 11.85
CA ILE A 48 1.22 30.76 13.10
C ILE A 48 2.49 31.58 12.97
N LYS A 49 3.21 31.45 11.87
CA LYS A 49 4.43 32.20 11.58
C LYS A 49 4.18 33.72 11.62
N TYR A 50 3.16 34.18 10.89
CA TYR A 50 2.84 35.60 10.82
C TYR A 50 2.29 36.13 12.13
N GLU A 51 1.50 35.37 12.86
CA GLU A 51 1.03 35.74 14.21
C GLU A 51 2.19 35.89 15.19
N THR A 52 3.16 34.98 15.12
CA THR A 52 4.36 35.01 15.97
C THR A 52 5.23 36.25 15.66
N GLU A 53 5.47 36.51 14.37
CA GLU A 53 6.25 37.67 13.95
C GLU A 53 5.58 38.99 14.38
N TYR A 54 4.26 39.08 14.25
CA TYR A 54 3.50 40.25 14.69
C TYR A 54 3.54 40.42 16.22
N SER A 55 3.41 39.32 16.96
CA SER A 55 3.51 39.35 18.43
C SER A 55 4.87 39.85 18.91
N GLU A 56 5.95 39.46 18.23
CA GLU A 56 7.29 39.99 18.55
C GLU A 56 7.43 41.46 18.26
N LYS A 57 6.87 41.96 17.15
CA LYS A 57 6.84 43.39 16.82
C LYS A 57 6.06 44.20 17.87
N LEU A 58 4.93 43.67 18.36
CA LEU A 58 4.14 44.27 19.42
C LEU A 58 4.94 44.38 20.73
N ARG A 59 5.70 43.31 21.07
CA ARG A 59 6.55 43.27 22.26
C ARG A 59 7.64 44.34 22.21
N LYS A 60 8.15 44.64 21.00
CA LYS A 60 9.15 45.69 20.78
C LYS A 60 8.54 47.09 20.70
N GLY A 61 7.24 47.25 20.92
CA GLY A 61 6.53 48.53 20.86
C GLY A 61 6.22 49.04 19.46
N LYS A 62 6.38 48.20 18.45
CA LYS A 62 6.06 48.53 17.04
C LYS A 62 4.64 48.09 16.71
N PHE A 63 3.67 48.99 16.84
CA PHE A 63 2.30 48.76 16.46
C PHE A 63 2.05 49.33 15.08
N SER A 64 1.48 48.49 14.16
CA SER A 64 1.03 48.91 12.85
C SER A 64 -0.40 48.39 12.61
N PRO A 65 -1.39 49.30 12.51
CA PRO A 65 -2.76 48.91 12.19
C PRO A 65 -2.86 48.22 10.84
N GLU A 66 -2.04 48.61 9.88
CA GLU A 66 -2.02 48.04 8.53
C GLU A 66 -1.58 46.55 8.53
N GLU A 67 -0.52 46.23 9.28
CA GLU A 67 -0.05 44.86 9.47
C GLU A 67 -1.09 44.00 10.19
N ALA A 68 -1.74 44.58 11.24
CA ALA A 68 -2.80 43.88 11.96
C ALA A 68 -3.97 43.52 11.04
N MET A 69 -4.40 44.45 10.19
CA MET A 69 -5.47 44.22 9.22
C MET A 69 -5.08 43.19 8.15
N PHE A 70 -3.83 43.28 7.68
CA PHE A 70 -3.31 42.30 6.71
C PHE A 70 -3.30 40.89 7.34
N LEU A 71 -2.84 40.75 8.54
CA LEU A 71 -2.79 39.48 9.26
C LEU A 71 -4.19 38.90 9.47
N MET A 72 -5.16 39.72 9.86
CA MET A 72 -6.55 39.29 10.04
C MET A 72 -7.17 38.82 8.71
N ARG A 73 -6.97 39.54 7.62
CA ARG A 73 -7.44 39.15 6.29
C ARG A 73 -6.79 37.86 5.81
N TYR A 74 -5.49 37.77 5.99
CA TYR A 74 -4.73 36.58 5.60
C TYR A 74 -5.22 35.34 6.37
N ALA A 75 -5.43 35.48 7.68
CA ALA A 75 -5.95 34.41 8.54
C ALA A 75 -7.36 33.99 8.10
N ASP A 76 -8.26 34.92 7.80
CA ASP A 76 -9.62 34.62 7.38
C ASP A 76 -9.66 33.91 6.03
N ILE A 77 -8.90 34.40 5.06
CA ILE A 77 -8.79 33.77 3.71
C ILE A 77 -8.18 32.37 3.85
N SER A 78 -7.13 32.23 4.66
CA SER A 78 -6.46 30.95 4.87
C SER A 78 -7.36 29.94 5.57
N ARG A 79 -8.13 30.36 6.58
CA ARG A 79 -9.10 29.48 7.26
C ARG A 79 -10.20 29.02 6.31
N SER A 80 -10.69 29.89 5.45
CA SER A 80 -11.65 29.50 4.40
C SER A 80 -11.07 28.50 3.44
N ALA A 81 -9.82 28.69 3.01
CA ALA A 81 -9.12 27.75 2.14
C ALA A 81 -8.88 26.39 2.83
N ILE A 82 -8.56 26.40 4.13
CA ILE A 82 -8.41 25.20 4.95
C ILE A 82 -9.75 24.44 5.03
N ALA A 83 -10.85 25.16 5.28
CA ALA A 83 -12.19 24.55 5.35
C ALA A 83 -12.60 23.95 4.01
N GLU A 84 -12.31 24.61 2.90
CA GLU A 84 -12.60 24.09 1.58
C GLU A 84 -11.75 22.87 1.22
N ALA A 85 -10.47 22.88 1.60
CA ALA A 85 -9.62 21.70 1.45
C ALA A 85 -10.13 20.53 2.30
N GLN A 86 -10.64 20.78 3.50
CA GLN A 86 -11.24 19.75 4.35
C GLN A 86 -12.49 19.16 3.69
N ARG A 87 -13.32 19.99 3.06
CA ARG A 87 -14.49 19.52 2.32
C ARG A 87 -14.08 18.57 1.18
N ARG A 88 -13.03 18.91 0.43
CA ARG A 88 -12.51 18.04 -0.64
C ARG A 88 -11.96 16.73 -0.09
N ILE A 89 -11.27 16.77 1.04
CA ILE A 89 -10.78 15.56 1.72
C ILE A 89 -11.94 14.65 2.12
N ASP A 90 -12.99 15.23 2.70
CA ASP A 90 -14.18 14.48 3.16
C ASP A 90 -14.96 13.90 1.97
N GLU A 91 -15.08 14.63 0.88
CA GLU A 91 -15.72 14.14 -0.36
C GLU A 91 -14.94 12.98 -1.00
N MET A 92 -13.63 12.96 -0.84
CA MET A 92 -12.78 11.89 -1.37
C MET A 92 -12.75 10.64 -0.49
N GLN A 93 -13.09 10.75 0.78
CA GLN A 93 -13.02 9.62 1.72
C GLN A 93 -13.85 8.42 1.29
N PRO A 94 -15.11 8.55 0.82
CA PRO A 94 -15.88 7.41 0.30
C PRO A 94 -15.20 6.72 -0.89
N ILE A 95 -14.53 7.49 -1.76
CA ILE A 95 -13.78 6.94 -2.91
C ILE A 95 -12.59 6.12 -2.43
N VAL A 96 -11.86 6.63 -1.45
CA VAL A 96 -10.73 5.90 -0.81
C VAL A 96 -11.23 4.60 -0.20
N ASP A 97 -12.34 4.63 0.53
CA ASP A 97 -12.91 3.46 1.20
C ASP A 97 -13.38 2.41 0.18
N GLU A 98 -13.98 2.83 -0.93
CA GLU A 98 -14.39 1.95 -2.02
C GLU A 98 -13.18 1.24 -2.66
N VAL A 99 -12.13 1.99 -2.98
CA VAL A 99 -10.91 1.43 -3.58
C VAL A 99 -10.23 0.46 -2.60
N ARG A 100 -10.18 0.80 -1.32
CA ARG A 100 -9.67 -0.11 -0.28
C ARG A 100 -10.47 -1.41 -0.21
N GLY A 101 -11.78 -1.32 -0.29
CA GLY A 101 -12.67 -2.49 -0.34
C GLY A 101 -12.38 -3.38 -1.53
N ARG A 102 -12.21 -2.79 -2.71
CA ARG A 102 -11.83 -3.55 -3.93
C ARG A 102 -10.45 -4.20 -3.80
N LEU A 103 -9.51 -3.51 -3.15
CA LEU A 103 -8.18 -4.06 -2.89
C LEU A 103 -8.24 -5.27 -1.96
N VAL A 104 -9.04 -5.22 -0.91
CA VAL A 104 -9.23 -6.36 0.01
C VAL A 104 -9.76 -7.58 -0.75
N ILE A 105 -10.75 -7.39 -1.61
CA ILE A 105 -11.32 -8.47 -2.42
C ILE A 105 -10.27 -9.04 -3.37
N ALA A 106 -9.56 -8.19 -4.11
CA ALA A 106 -8.52 -8.61 -5.04
C ALA A 106 -7.37 -9.36 -4.35
N SER A 107 -6.97 -8.92 -3.16
CA SER A 107 -5.94 -9.59 -2.35
C SER A 107 -6.40 -10.97 -1.87
N ARG A 108 -7.66 -11.11 -1.47
CA ARG A 108 -8.25 -12.40 -1.07
C ARG A 108 -8.29 -13.37 -2.24
N GLU A 109 -8.74 -12.91 -3.40
CA GLU A 109 -8.79 -13.72 -4.63
C GLU A 109 -7.40 -14.22 -5.04
N LYS A 110 -6.41 -13.35 -4.95
CA LYS A 110 -5.00 -13.74 -5.21
C LYS A 110 -4.52 -14.78 -4.20
N LYS A 111 -4.77 -14.58 -2.90
CA LYS A 111 -4.34 -15.49 -1.84
C LYS A 111 -4.93 -16.88 -1.97
N ILE A 112 -6.16 -17.01 -2.44
CA ILE A 112 -6.80 -18.31 -2.70
C ILE A 112 -5.96 -19.13 -3.69
N VAL A 113 -5.55 -18.52 -4.79
CA VAL A 113 -4.76 -19.18 -5.83
C VAL A 113 -3.32 -19.43 -5.36
N GLU A 114 -2.72 -18.47 -4.62
CA GLU A 114 -1.39 -18.65 -4.03
C GLU A 114 -1.35 -19.87 -3.10
N LYS A 115 -2.33 -20.01 -2.22
CA LYS A 115 -2.43 -21.15 -1.30
C LYS A 115 -2.61 -22.48 -2.05
N LEU A 116 -3.39 -22.45 -3.12
CA LEU A 116 -3.55 -23.63 -3.98
C LEU A 116 -2.21 -24.00 -4.63
N LYS A 117 -1.46 -23.02 -5.10
CA LYS A 117 -0.13 -23.25 -5.67
C LYS A 117 0.83 -23.84 -4.64
N GLU A 118 0.87 -23.27 -3.41
CA GLU A 118 1.68 -23.81 -2.32
C GLU A 118 1.34 -25.26 -2.03
N ARG A 119 0.07 -25.60 -1.93
CA ARG A 119 -0.41 -26.96 -1.68
C ARG A 119 0.01 -27.91 -2.79
N LYS A 120 -0.13 -27.50 -4.04
CA LYS A 120 0.31 -28.29 -5.20
C LYS A 120 1.82 -28.49 -5.23
N LEU A 121 2.56 -27.47 -4.85
CA LEU A 121 4.03 -27.56 -4.74
C LEU A 121 4.44 -28.55 -3.62
N GLU A 122 3.80 -28.50 -2.47
CA GLU A 122 4.04 -29.44 -1.38
C GLU A 122 3.76 -30.89 -1.79
N GLU A 123 2.65 -31.14 -2.46
CA GLU A 123 2.31 -32.45 -3.03
C GLU A 123 3.39 -32.94 -4.01
N TYR A 124 3.82 -32.05 -4.90
CA TYR A 124 4.89 -32.35 -5.87
C TYR A 124 6.20 -32.70 -5.15
N MET A 125 6.61 -31.92 -4.15
CA MET A 125 7.85 -32.16 -3.39
C MET A 125 7.78 -33.47 -2.60
N TYR A 126 6.61 -33.77 -2.04
CA TYR A 126 6.40 -35.06 -1.36
C TYR A 126 6.60 -36.24 -2.31
N GLU A 127 5.97 -36.22 -3.47
CA GLU A 127 6.11 -37.27 -4.48
C GLU A 127 7.54 -37.36 -5.03
N PHE A 128 8.17 -36.21 -5.26
CA PHE A 128 9.56 -36.14 -5.71
C PHE A 128 10.50 -36.81 -4.71
N ASN A 129 10.39 -36.50 -3.44
CA ASN A 129 11.21 -37.10 -2.39
C ASN A 129 10.92 -38.60 -2.23
N ARG A 130 9.66 -38.98 -2.38
CA ARG A 130 9.27 -40.40 -2.35
C ARG A 130 9.89 -41.18 -3.53
N ASN A 131 9.92 -40.62 -4.70
CA ASN A 131 10.54 -41.27 -5.87
C ASN A 131 12.06 -41.39 -5.71
N ILE A 132 12.73 -40.38 -5.18
CA ILE A 132 14.15 -40.40 -4.88
C ILE A 132 14.46 -41.53 -3.85
N ALA A 133 13.66 -41.64 -2.81
CA ALA A 133 13.82 -42.67 -1.80
C ALA A 133 13.67 -44.07 -2.43
N LYS A 134 12.71 -44.28 -3.31
CA LYS A 134 12.53 -45.54 -4.06
C LYS A 134 13.73 -45.86 -4.94
N GLU A 135 14.23 -44.89 -5.70
CA GLU A 135 15.40 -45.08 -6.54
C GLU A 135 16.64 -45.45 -5.72
N ASN A 136 16.84 -44.79 -4.57
CA ASN A 136 17.94 -45.13 -3.66
C ASN A 136 17.81 -46.54 -3.06
N ASP A 137 16.60 -46.94 -2.69
CA ASP A 137 16.34 -48.29 -2.17
C ASP A 137 16.59 -49.34 -3.26
N ASP A 138 16.14 -49.11 -4.48
CA ASP A 138 16.39 -50.02 -5.61
C ASP A 138 17.89 -50.14 -5.91
N MET A 139 18.62 -49.05 -5.90
CA MET A 139 20.08 -49.03 -6.06
C MET A 139 20.77 -49.83 -4.95
N ASN A 140 20.35 -49.60 -3.72
CA ASN A 140 20.91 -50.32 -2.55
C ASN A 140 20.65 -51.81 -2.64
N GLN A 141 19.47 -52.24 -3.05
CA GLN A 141 19.16 -53.64 -3.27
C GLN A 141 20.02 -54.25 -4.37
N LYS A 142 20.20 -53.58 -5.48
CA LYS A 142 21.07 -54.01 -6.57
C LYS A 142 22.50 -54.14 -6.15
N LEU A 143 23.05 -53.22 -5.34
CA LEU A 143 24.38 -53.26 -4.81
C LEU A 143 24.54 -54.43 -3.82
N TYR A 144 23.54 -54.65 -2.99
CA TYR A 144 23.52 -55.77 -2.06
C TYR A 144 23.53 -57.13 -2.77
N GLN A 145 22.71 -57.28 -3.79
CA GLN A 145 22.67 -58.51 -4.62
C GLN A 145 24.01 -58.73 -5.33
N ARG A 146 24.69 -57.71 -5.81
CA ARG A 146 26.03 -57.82 -6.39
C ARG A 146 27.08 -58.26 -5.40
N LYS A 147 26.98 -57.85 -4.12
CA LYS A 147 27.90 -58.29 -3.06
C LYS A 147 27.70 -59.75 -2.67
N LEU A 148 26.50 -60.25 -2.84
CA LEU A 148 26.18 -61.68 -2.54
C LEU A 148 26.63 -62.66 -3.65
N MET A 149 26.90 -62.17 -4.85
CA MET A 149 27.50 -62.92 -5.93
C MET A 149 29.01 -62.82 -5.85
#